data_9c3d7e5d919b48c23e0f5ab3b1382b6a
#
_entry.id   9c3d7e5d919b48c23e0f5ab3b1382b6a
#
_cell.length_a   1.000
_cell.length_b   1.000
_cell.length_c   1.000
_cell.angle_alpha   90.00
_cell.angle_beta   90.00
_cell.angle_gamma   90.00
#
_symmetry.space_group_name_H-M   'P 1'
#
loop_
_entity.id
_entity.type
_entity.pdbx_description
1 polymer ?
#
loop_
_entity_poly.entity_id
_entity_poly.type
_entity_poly.pdbx_seq_one_letter_code
_entity_poly.pdbx_strand_id
1 'polypeptide(L)'
;MHYVTEASYIDGYRLRIRFEDDEVRVVDLSEHLDGPVFEPLKDLPFFRRFTVNHDIDTVVWPNGADFSPDFLYEIGESDSEPVHPADTVGRRG
;
A
#
# COMPACT_ATOMS: atom_id res chain seq x y z
N MET A 1 9.55 8.08 -10.91
CA MET A 1 9.74 7.69 -9.51
C MET A 1 8.51 8.07 -8.71
N HIS A 2 8.12 7.22 -7.80
CA HIS A 2 6.91 7.44 -7.01
C HIS A 2 7.28 7.57 -5.55
N TYR A 3 6.64 8.52 -4.86
CA TYR A 3 6.87 8.73 -3.42
C TYR A 3 5.57 8.51 -2.68
N VAL A 4 5.63 7.83 -1.54
CA VAL A 4 4.46 7.62 -0.69
C VAL A 4 4.25 8.85 0.18
N THR A 5 3.03 9.39 0.17
CA THR A 5 2.69 10.55 1.00
C THR A 5 1.80 10.17 2.19
N GLU A 6 0.96 9.14 2.03
CA GLU A 6 0.09 8.70 3.11
C GLU A 6 -0.13 7.19 2.99
N ALA A 7 -0.41 6.55 4.11
CA ALA A 7 -0.76 5.14 4.12
C ALA A 7 -1.71 4.86 5.27
N SER A 8 -2.67 3.97 5.03
CA SER A 8 -3.60 3.53 6.06
C SER A 8 -3.83 2.04 5.94
N TYR A 9 -4.19 1.43 7.07
CA TYR A 9 -4.45 -0.01 7.13
C TYR A 9 -5.86 -0.31 6.67
N ILE A 10 -6.03 -1.37 5.86
CA ILE A 10 -7.35 -1.82 5.43
C ILE A 10 -7.74 -3.07 6.22
N ASP A 11 -7.09 -4.18 5.93
CA ASP A 11 -7.31 -5.45 6.61
C ASP A 11 -6.18 -6.40 6.21
N GLY A 12 -6.07 -7.52 6.90
CA GLY A 12 -5.06 -8.52 6.56
C GLY A 12 -3.70 -7.88 6.36
N TYR A 13 -3.13 -8.05 5.17
CA TYR A 13 -1.85 -7.44 4.81
C TYR A 13 -2.02 -6.39 3.72
N ARG A 14 -3.17 -5.73 3.67
CA ARG A 14 -3.50 -4.73 2.66
C ARG A 14 -3.43 -3.33 3.24
N LEU A 15 -2.79 -2.45 2.49
CA LEU A 15 -2.67 -1.04 2.84
C LEU A 15 -3.25 -0.20 1.71
N ARG A 16 -3.87 0.92 2.07
CA ARG A 16 -4.24 1.95 1.09
C ARG A 16 -3.14 2.99 1.12
N ILE A 17 -2.53 3.24 -0.04
CA ILE A 17 -1.37 4.11 -0.14
C ILE A 17 -1.65 5.22 -1.14
N ARG A 18 -1.38 6.46 -0.72
CA ARG A 18 -1.43 7.63 -1.61
C ARG A 18 -0.01 7.99 -2.00
N PHE A 19 0.17 8.28 -3.29
CA PHE A 19 1.46 8.67 -3.85
C PHE A 19 1.45 10.16 -4.18
N GLU A 20 2.62 10.70 -4.48
CA GLU A 20 2.77 12.15 -4.68
C GLU A 20 2.02 12.66 -5.91
N ASP A 21 1.62 11.79 -6.82
CA ASP A 21 0.82 12.16 -7.98
C ASP A 21 -0.68 12.10 -7.69
N ASP A 22 -1.04 11.96 -6.41
CA ASP A 22 -2.40 11.81 -5.90
C ASP A 22 -3.07 10.49 -6.31
N GLU A 23 -2.32 9.60 -6.90
CA GLU A 23 -2.82 8.26 -7.17
C GLU A 23 -2.95 7.50 -5.85
N VAL A 24 -4.08 6.85 -5.62
CA VAL A 24 -4.32 6.02 -4.45
C VAL A 24 -4.44 4.58 -4.89
N ARG A 25 -3.65 3.71 -4.27
CA ARG A 25 -3.64 2.30 -4.63
C ARG A 25 -3.79 1.42 -3.40
N VAL A 26 -4.45 0.28 -3.59
CA VAL A 26 -4.53 -0.75 -2.57
C VAL A 26 -3.42 -1.75 -2.83
N VAL A 27 -2.57 -1.96 -1.83
CA VAL A 27 -1.39 -2.81 -1.95
C VAL A 27 -1.56 -3.99 -1.02
N ASP A 28 -1.50 -5.21 -1.56
CA ASP A 28 -1.57 -6.43 -0.77
C ASP A 28 -0.16 -7.01 -0.67
N LEU A 29 0.38 -7.03 0.54
CA LEU A 29 1.74 -7.46 0.78
C LEU A 29 1.84 -8.91 1.25
N SER A 30 0.73 -9.65 1.27
CA SER A 30 0.71 -11.00 1.85
C SER A 30 1.70 -11.95 1.18
N GLU A 31 1.98 -11.76 -0.10
CA GLU A 31 2.89 -12.65 -0.83
C GLU A 31 4.32 -12.12 -0.90
N HIS A 32 4.61 -11.06 -0.16
CA HIS A 32 5.91 -10.39 -0.23
C HIS A 32 6.62 -10.33 1.12
N LEU A 33 6.18 -11.13 2.09
CA LEU A 33 6.70 -11.08 3.45
C LEU A 33 7.69 -12.22 3.73
N ASP A 34 8.58 -12.48 2.76
CA ASP A 34 9.58 -13.53 2.90
C ASP A 34 10.93 -12.94 3.27
N GLY A 35 11.75 -13.76 3.95
CA GLY A 35 13.09 -13.35 4.34
C GLY A 35 13.13 -12.80 5.76
N PRO A 36 14.33 -12.78 6.36
CA PRO A 36 14.46 -12.48 7.80
C PRO A 36 13.89 -11.13 8.21
N VAL A 37 14.00 -10.11 7.34
CA VAL A 37 13.54 -8.77 7.66
C VAL A 37 12.03 -8.67 7.58
N PHE A 38 11.41 -9.43 6.66
CA PHE A 38 9.97 -9.32 6.42
C PHE A 38 9.15 -10.36 7.18
N GLU A 39 9.77 -11.44 7.65
CA GLU A 39 9.06 -12.46 8.41
C GLU A 39 8.28 -11.90 9.60
N PRO A 40 8.85 -10.99 10.41
CA PRO A 40 8.11 -10.42 11.54
C PRO A 40 6.83 -9.72 11.14
N LEU A 41 6.73 -9.25 9.91
CA LEU A 41 5.53 -8.56 9.42
C LEU A 41 4.35 -9.49 9.22
N LYS A 42 4.58 -10.81 9.24
CA LYS A 42 3.48 -11.77 9.18
C LYS A 42 2.63 -11.75 10.43
N ASP A 43 3.16 -11.23 11.53
CA ASP A 43 2.42 -11.02 12.76
C ASP A 43 1.56 -9.77 12.57
N LEU A 44 0.24 -9.91 12.53
CA LEU A 44 -0.64 -8.79 12.20
C LEU A 44 -0.50 -7.59 13.13
N PRO A 45 -0.43 -7.75 14.47
CA PRO A 45 -0.19 -6.59 15.31
C PRO A 45 1.09 -5.85 14.95
N PHE A 46 2.15 -6.56 14.58
CA PHE A 46 3.38 -5.91 14.16
C PHE A 46 3.23 -5.27 12.79
N PHE A 47 2.57 -5.95 11.86
CA PHE A 47 2.35 -5.43 10.51
C PHE A 47 1.65 -4.07 10.57
N ARG A 48 0.73 -3.90 11.49
CA ARG A 48 -0.05 -2.67 11.61
C ARG A 48 0.73 -1.50 12.20
N ARG A 49 1.98 -1.71 12.61
CA ARG A 49 2.81 -0.67 13.20
C ARG A 49 3.62 0.13 12.18
N PHE A 50 3.28 0.01 10.91
CA PHE A 50 3.96 0.77 9.86
C PHE A 50 3.75 2.27 10.07
N THR A 51 4.68 3.04 9.55
CA THR A 51 4.56 4.51 9.46
C THR A 51 5.09 4.93 8.11
N VAL A 52 4.76 6.16 7.70
CA VAL A 52 5.35 6.74 6.50
C VAL A 52 6.57 7.53 6.93
N ASN A 53 7.72 7.19 6.38
CA ASN A 53 8.96 7.91 6.65
C ASN A 53 9.20 8.88 5.50
N HIS A 54 9.08 10.18 5.79
CA HIS A 54 9.18 11.20 4.75
C HIS A 54 10.62 11.52 4.36
N ASP A 55 11.60 10.94 5.05
CA ASP A 55 13.00 11.05 4.63
C ASP A 55 13.31 10.12 3.47
N ILE A 56 12.62 8.97 3.41
CA ILE A 56 12.84 8.01 2.34
C ILE A 56 11.57 7.78 1.52
N ASP A 57 10.50 8.49 1.84
CA ASP A 57 9.26 8.57 1.06
C ASP A 57 8.57 7.22 0.84
N THR A 58 8.58 6.39 1.87
CA THR A 58 7.88 5.10 1.80
C THR A 58 7.44 4.66 3.20
N VAL A 59 6.71 3.55 3.26
CA VAL A 59 6.29 2.96 4.53
C VAL A 59 7.44 2.16 5.12
N VAL A 60 7.58 2.22 6.43
CA VAL A 60 8.60 1.48 7.17
C VAL A 60 7.98 0.87 8.41
N TRP A 61 8.63 -0.17 8.93
CA TRP A 61 8.22 -0.86 10.14
C TRP A 61 9.27 -0.69 11.23
N PRO A 62 8.91 -0.93 12.50
CA PRO A 62 9.85 -0.67 13.62
C PRO A 62 11.16 -1.45 13.55
N ASN A 63 11.19 -2.58 12.84
CA ASN A 63 12.41 -3.37 12.69
C ASN A 63 13.28 -2.92 11.52
N GLY A 64 12.93 -1.80 10.86
CA GLY A 64 13.69 -1.30 9.73
C GLY A 64 13.26 -1.84 8.38
N ALA A 65 12.27 -2.73 8.35
CA ALA A 65 11.78 -3.23 7.07
C ALA A 65 11.10 -2.10 6.29
N ASP A 66 11.29 -2.09 4.98
CA ASP A 66 10.60 -1.14 4.11
C ASP A 66 10.43 -1.77 2.73
N PHE A 67 9.60 -1.12 1.91
CA PHE A 67 9.43 -1.49 0.50
C PHE A 67 9.69 -0.26 -0.33
N SER A 68 10.30 -0.45 -1.50
CA SER A 68 10.51 0.64 -2.44
C SER A 68 9.17 1.27 -2.84
N PRO A 69 9.06 2.61 -2.87
CA PRO A 69 7.82 3.25 -3.33
C PRO A 69 7.41 2.81 -4.73
N ASP A 70 8.39 2.66 -5.63
CA ASP A 70 8.08 2.21 -6.99
C ASP A 70 7.51 0.81 -7.01
N PHE A 71 8.03 -0.08 -6.15
CA PHE A 71 7.51 -1.43 -6.04
C PHE A 71 6.06 -1.40 -5.55
N LEU A 72 5.78 -0.60 -4.53
CA LEU A 72 4.41 -0.48 -4.00
C LEU A 72 3.45 0.07 -5.05
N TYR A 73 3.92 1.05 -5.83
CA TYR A 73 3.10 1.60 -6.91
C TYR A 73 2.79 0.52 -7.95
N GLU A 74 3.79 -0.26 -8.31
CA GLU A 74 3.67 -1.24 -9.37
C GLU A 74 2.73 -2.38 -9.00
N ILE A 75 2.80 -2.90 -7.77
CA ILE A 75 1.94 -4.00 -7.38
C ILE A 75 0.56 -3.54 -6.91
N GLY A 76 0.40 -2.25 -6.64
CA GLY A 76 -0.87 -1.71 -6.16
C GLY A 76 -1.93 -1.65 -7.24
N GLU A 77 -3.19 -1.78 -6.82
CA GLU A 77 -4.32 -1.66 -7.72
C GLU A 77 -5.03 -0.35 -7.45
N SER A 78 -5.46 0.32 -8.52
CA SER A 78 -6.09 1.62 -8.38
C SER A 78 -7.33 1.53 -7.50
N ASP A 79 -7.44 2.45 -6.55
CA ASP A 79 -8.58 2.52 -5.65
C ASP A 79 -9.55 3.60 -6.09
N SER A 80 -9.33 4.21 -7.24
CA SER A 80 -10.16 5.27 -7.74
C SER A 80 -11.41 4.77 -8.45
N GLU A 81 -11.64 3.53 -8.61
CA GLU A 81 -12.71 3.05 -9.35
C GLU A 81 -13.99 3.10 -8.73
N PRO A 82 -15.03 3.40 -9.05
CA PRO A 82 -16.06 3.37 -8.27
C PRO A 82 -16.99 2.56 -8.62
N VAL A 83 -16.65 2.71 -9.27
CA VAL A 83 -17.30 2.31 -9.53
C VAL A 83 -17.94 1.90 -10.06
N HIS A 84 -17.98 1.73 -10.43
CA HIS A 84 -18.52 1.48 -10.93
C HIS A 84 -19.24 1.35 -11.45
N PRO A 85 -19.30 1.19 -11.77
CA PRO A 85 -19.96 1.15 -12.29
C PRO A 85 -20.50 1.21 -12.76
N ALA A 86 -20.57 1.10 -13.06
CA ALA A 86 -21.15 1.38 -13.33
C ALA A 86 -21.59 1.62 -13.58
N ASP A 87 -21.52 1.47 -13.80
CA ASP A 87 -21.89 1.94 -13.95
C ASP A 87 -22.31 2.03 -14.33
N THR A 88 -22.28 1.85 -14.74
CA THR A 88 -22.60 2.25 -15.14
C THR A 88 -22.94 2.35 -15.62
N VAL A 89 -23.07 1.96 -16.09
CA VAL A 89 -23.43 2.44 -16.50
C VAL A 89 -23.69 2.84 -16.89
N GLY A 90 -23.68 2.51 -17.20
CA GLY A 90 -23.90 3.20 -17.51
C GLY A 90 -23.96 3.56 -17.75
N ARG A 91 -23.92 3.43 -17.99
CA ARG A 91 -23.75 4.07 -18.09
C ARG A 91 -23.82 4.39 -18.26
N ARG A 92 -24.07 4.08 -18.57
CA ARG A 92 -23.95 4.65 -18.58
C ARG A 92 -24.07 4.87 -18.67
N GLY A 93 -24.09 4.30 -18.70
CA GLY A 93 -24.08 4.77 -18.60
C GLY A 93 -23.95 5.02 -18.59
#